data_89eeecd458d2e9b3d4d24d2960539948
#
_entry.id   89eeecd458d2e9b3d4d24d2960539948
#
_cell.length_a   1.000
_cell.length_b   1.000
_cell.length_c   1.000
_cell.angle_alpha   90.00
_cell.angle_beta   90.00
_cell.angle_gamma   90.00
#
_symmetry.space_group_name_H-M   'P 1'
#
loop_
_entity.id
_entity.type
_entity.pdbx_description
1 polymer ?
#
loop_
_entity_poly.entity_id
_entity_poly.type
_entity_poly.pdbx_seq_one_letter_code
_entity_poly.pdbx_strand_id
1 'polypeptide(L)'
;MEDVELEELRTLLSDEDVLLVDVRTRQEFEGLAGAHCDPCQGHIPGAVNLALDRILECRTVEEVRALVGRPPGTAVVAYCHSGSRSRYAAQVLGEAGYRARNYVGSWHEWSRAVSE
;
A
#
# COMPACT_ATOMS: atom_id res chain seq x y z
N MET A 1 -4.98 4.96 -13.94
CA MET A 1 -4.32 4.10 -12.94
C MET A 1 -4.89 2.70 -13.05
N GLU A 2 -4.04 1.72 -13.25
CA GLU A 2 -4.46 0.33 -13.31
C GLU A 2 -4.44 -0.31 -11.92
N ASP A 3 -5.37 -1.23 -11.69
CA ASP A 3 -5.36 -2.02 -10.46
C ASP A 3 -4.35 -3.17 -10.57
N VAL A 4 -3.80 -3.59 -9.44
CA VAL A 4 -2.92 -4.75 -9.34
C VAL A 4 -3.75 -5.91 -8.78
N GLU A 5 -3.68 -7.05 -9.45
CA GLU A 5 -4.31 -8.29 -8.98
C GLU A 5 -3.31 -9.13 -8.19
N LEU A 6 -3.79 -10.11 -7.44
CA LEU A 6 -2.94 -10.94 -6.56
C LEU A 6 -1.78 -11.60 -7.30
N GLU A 7 -2.02 -12.16 -8.47
CA GLU A 7 -0.96 -12.85 -9.21
C GLU A 7 0.15 -11.89 -9.65
N GLU A 8 -0.24 -10.70 -10.10
CA GLU A 8 0.74 -9.67 -10.47
C GLU A 8 1.50 -9.20 -9.23
N LEU A 9 0.80 -9.02 -8.10
CA LEU A 9 1.45 -8.62 -6.86
C LEU A 9 2.54 -9.60 -6.46
N ARG A 10 2.28 -10.90 -6.54
CA ARG A 10 3.26 -11.93 -6.21
C ARG A 10 4.54 -11.77 -7.03
N THR A 11 4.40 -11.44 -8.31
CA THR A 11 5.53 -11.17 -9.18
C THR A 11 6.27 -9.90 -8.76
N LEU A 12 5.53 -8.84 -8.42
CA LEU A 12 6.11 -7.55 -8.04
C LEU A 12 6.86 -7.60 -6.71
N LEU A 13 6.51 -8.52 -5.81
CA LEU A 13 7.15 -8.62 -4.50
C LEU A 13 8.65 -8.93 -4.57
N SER A 14 9.11 -9.52 -5.65
CA SER A 14 10.53 -9.81 -5.85
C SER A 14 11.26 -8.71 -6.63
N ASP A 15 10.57 -7.66 -7.03
CA ASP A 15 11.16 -6.54 -7.79
C ASP A 15 11.56 -5.43 -6.81
N GLU A 16 12.87 -5.25 -6.62
CA GLU A 16 13.41 -4.25 -5.71
C GLU A 16 13.12 -2.82 -6.14
N ASP A 17 12.78 -2.59 -7.39
CA ASP A 17 12.46 -1.27 -7.92
C ASP A 17 11.00 -0.87 -7.64
N VAL A 18 10.19 -1.78 -7.11
CA VAL A 18 8.80 -1.51 -6.74
C VAL A 18 8.70 -1.31 -5.25
N LEU A 19 8.08 -0.19 -4.84
CA LEU A 19 7.81 0.10 -3.45
C LEU A 19 6.39 -0.34 -3.11
N LEU A 20 6.26 -1.26 -2.16
CA LEU A 20 4.96 -1.72 -1.66
C LEU A 20 4.62 -0.92 -0.39
N VAL A 21 3.47 -0.25 -0.40
CA VAL A 21 3.06 0.67 0.67
C VAL A 21 1.76 0.21 1.31
N ASP A 22 1.80 -0.03 2.61
CA ASP A 22 0.62 -0.29 3.42
C ASP A 22 0.12 1.05 3.96
N VAL A 23 -1.08 1.47 3.54
CA VAL A 23 -1.63 2.77 3.94
C VAL A 23 -2.60 2.68 5.11
N ARG A 24 -2.66 1.51 5.75
CA ARG A 24 -3.45 1.32 6.98
C ARG A 24 -2.76 2.01 8.15
N THR A 25 -3.41 1.98 9.30
CA THR A 25 -2.80 2.50 10.53
C THR A 25 -1.57 1.67 10.90
N ARG A 26 -0.69 2.25 11.70
CA ARG A 26 0.48 1.55 12.19
C ARG A 26 0.11 0.31 13.01
N GLN A 27 -0.94 0.39 13.80
CA GLN A 27 -1.43 -0.73 14.60
C GLN A 27 -1.88 -1.91 13.71
N GLU A 28 -2.60 -1.61 12.63
CA GLU A 28 -2.96 -2.64 11.66
C GLU A 28 -1.72 -3.27 11.02
N PHE A 29 -0.76 -2.43 10.62
CA PHE A 29 0.50 -2.87 10.01
C PHE A 29 1.28 -3.80 10.92
N GLU A 30 1.33 -3.49 12.21
CA GLU A 30 2.08 -4.27 13.21
C GLU A 30 1.31 -5.50 13.70
N GLY A 31 0.08 -5.70 13.25
CA GLY A 31 -0.73 -6.85 13.65
C GLY A 31 -1.43 -6.69 14.98
N LEU A 32 -1.46 -5.46 15.53
CA LEU A 32 -2.07 -5.17 16.83
C LEU A 32 -3.55 -4.80 16.72
N ALA A 33 -4.03 -4.53 15.52
CA ALA A 33 -5.42 -4.21 15.22
C ALA A 33 -5.77 -4.79 13.87
N GLY A 34 -7.06 -4.86 13.56
CA GLY A 34 -7.52 -5.35 12.27
C GLY A 34 -8.91 -5.95 12.37
N ALA A 35 -9.45 -6.40 11.25
CA ALA A 35 -10.75 -7.03 11.20
C ALA A 35 -10.68 -8.45 11.79
N HIS A 36 -11.58 -8.75 12.70
CA HIS A 36 -11.63 -10.08 13.34
C HIS A 36 -11.94 -11.21 12.35
N CYS A 37 -12.55 -10.88 11.23
CA CYS A 37 -12.87 -11.87 10.20
C CYS A 37 -11.66 -12.30 9.37
N ASP A 38 -10.54 -11.56 9.45
CA ASP A 38 -9.34 -11.94 8.71
C ASP A 38 -8.62 -13.10 9.42
N PRO A 39 -8.14 -14.10 8.68
CA PRO A 39 -7.49 -15.28 9.28
C PRO A 39 -6.15 -14.98 9.95
N CYS A 40 -5.50 -13.88 9.61
CA CYS A 40 -4.27 -13.45 10.27
C CYS A 40 -4.15 -11.93 10.22
N GLN A 41 -3.27 -11.40 11.07
CA GLN A 41 -2.99 -9.98 11.19
C GLN A 41 -1.51 -9.72 10.89
N GLY A 42 -1.16 -8.52 10.51
CA GLY A 42 0.19 -8.13 10.15
C GLY A 42 0.22 -7.36 8.84
N HIS A 43 1.25 -7.58 8.04
CA HIS A 43 1.38 -6.88 6.75
C HIS A 43 2.03 -7.78 5.70
N ILE A 44 1.91 -7.38 4.45
CA ILE A 44 2.53 -8.12 3.34
C ILE A 44 4.05 -7.98 3.44
N PRO A 45 4.81 -9.08 3.32
CA PRO A 45 6.27 -9.02 3.42
C PRO A 45 6.88 -7.98 2.48
N GLY A 46 7.79 -7.17 3.01
CA GLY A 46 8.46 -6.11 2.24
C GLY A 46 7.73 -4.79 2.20
N ALA A 47 6.50 -4.72 2.71
CA ALA A 47 5.74 -3.47 2.71
C ALA A 47 6.31 -2.49 3.74
N VAL A 48 6.24 -1.19 3.39
CA VAL A 48 6.48 -0.11 4.33
C VAL A 48 5.14 0.52 4.72
N ASN A 49 5.06 1.05 5.93
CA ASN A 49 3.82 1.67 6.40
C ASN A 49 3.85 3.17 6.15
N LEU A 50 2.94 3.65 5.29
CA LEU A 50 2.68 5.07 5.09
C LEU A 50 1.19 5.28 5.29
N ALA A 51 0.77 5.47 6.53
CA ALA A 51 -0.65 5.62 6.86
C ALA A 51 -1.28 6.74 6.03
N LEU A 52 -2.49 6.50 5.54
CA LEU A 52 -3.20 7.46 4.69
C LEU A 52 -3.28 8.84 5.35
N ASP A 53 -3.50 8.91 6.65
CA ASP A 53 -3.57 10.18 7.38
C ASP A 53 -2.31 11.02 7.18
N ARG A 54 -1.14 10.40 7.18
CA ARG A 54 0.12 11.12 6.99
C ARG A 54 0.24 11.64 5.57
N ILE A 55 -0.22 10.86 4.59
CA ILE A 55 -0.23 11.29 3.20
C ILE A 55 -1.14 12.49 3.02
N LEU A 56 -2.33 12.45 3.65
CA LEU A 56 -3.33 13.52 3.54
C LEU A 56 -2.94 14.79 4.29
N GLU A 57 -2.05 14.71 5.27
CA GLU A 57 -1.51 15.87 5.97
C GLU A 57 -0.53 16.66 5.12
N CYS A 58 0.02 16.07 4.07
CA CYS A 58 0.93 16.74 3.16
C CYS A 58 0.17 17.82 2.38
N ARG A 59 0.77 18.99 2.28
CA ARG A 59 0.16 20.14 1.60
C ARG A 59 0.76 20.41 0.22
N THR A 60 1.93 19.84 -0.05
CA THR A 60 2.64 20.04 -1.31
C THR A 60 3.12 18.70 -1.85
N VAL A 61 3.41 18.67 -3.15
CA VAL A 61 4.00 17.51 -3.81
C VAL A 61 5.35 17.17 -3.17
N GLU A 62 6.13 18.19 -2.82
CA GLU A 62 7.43 18.00 -2.19
C GLU A 62 7.34 17.32 -0.85
N GLU A 63 6.30 17.63 -0.06
CA GLU A 63 6.06 16.96 1.22
C GLU A 63 5.70 15.49 1.02
N VAL A 64 4.89 15.18 0.01
CA VAL A 64 4.55 13.79 -0.33
C VAL A 64 5.81 13.03 -0.73
N ARG A 65 6.64 13.62 -1.58
CA ARG A 65 7.89 12.99 -2.02
C ARG A 65 8.86 12.75 -0.87
N ALA A 66 8.94 13.70 0.07
CA ALA A 66 9.77 13.53 1.27
C ALA A 66 9.26 12.39 2.13
N LEU A 67 7.95 12.24 2.27
CA LEU A 67 7.34 11.17 3.04
C LEU A 67 7.61 9.80 2.42
N VAL A 68 7.50 9.69 1.10
CA VAL A 68 7.76 8.44 0.36
C VAL A 68 9.24 8.07 0.41
N GLY A 69 10.13 9.05 0.29
CA GLY A 69 11.57 8.82 0.36
C GLY A 69 12.18 8.16 -0.86
N ARG A 70 11.48 8.17 -1.99
CA ARG A 70 11.95 7.64 -3.27
C ARG A 70 11.77 8.69 -4.35
N PRO A 71 12.59 8.65 -5.43
CA PRO A 71 12.47 9.64 -6.49
C PRO A 71 11.17 9.51 -7.27
N PRO A 72 10.65 10.61 -7.85
CA PRO A 72 9.50 10.56 -8.74
C PRO A 72 9.74 9.56 -9.88
N GLY A 73 8.67 8.93 -10.34
CA GLY A 73 8.77 7.88 -11.35
C GLY A 73 8.92 6.48 -10.78
N THR A 74 9.21 6.36 -9.47
CA THR A 74 9.25 5.05 -8.81
C THR A 74 7.89 4.39 -8.89
N ALA A 75 7.87 3.09 -9.21
CA ALA A 75 6.65 2.30 -9.21
C ALA A 75 6.25 2.02 -7.76
N VAL A 76 5.01 2.34 -7.43
CA VAL A 76 4.45 2.17 -6.08
C VAL A 76 3.18 1.36 -6.17
N VAL A 77 3.06 0.34 -5.32
CA VAL A 77 1.81 -0.40 -5.15
C VAL A 77 1.30 -0.12 -3.75
N ALA A 78 0.09 0.40 -3.64
CA ALA A 78 -0.54 0.70 -2.36
C ALA A 78 -1.61 -0.33 -2.05
N TYR A 79 -1.75 -0.69 -0.77
CA TYR A 79 -2.85 -1.54 -0.33
C TYR A 79 -3.33 -1.08 1.05
N CYS A 80 -4.55 -1.49 1.40
CA CYS A 80 -5.13 -1.26 2.72
C CYS A 80 -5.84 -2.53 3.18
N HIS A 81 -7.01 -2.44 3.81
CA HIS A 81 -7.77 -3.65 4.16
C HIS A 81 -8.59 -4.17 2.99
N SER A 82 -9.34 -3.31 2.32
CA SER A 82 -10.29 -3.69 1.27
C SER A 82 -10.17 -2.87 -0.03
N GLY A 83 -9.14 -2.04 -0.15
CA GLY A 83 -8.81 -1.34 -1.39
C GLY A 83 -9.28 0.11 -1.49
N SER A 84 -10.14 0.61 -0.60
CA SER A 84 -10.69 1.97 -0.72
C SER A 84 -9.71 3.06 -0.28
N ARG A 85 -9.09 2.89 0.89
CA ARG A 85 -8.07 3.85 1.39
C ARG A 85 -6.87 3.88 0.44
N SER A 86 -6.44 2.72 -0.03
CA SER A 86 -5.29 2.62 -0.93
C SER A 86 -5.56 3.16 -2.31
N ARG A 87 -6.81 3.10 -2.79
CA ARG A 87 -7.18 3.74 -4.05
C ARG A 87 -6.95 5.25 -3.95
N TYR A 88 -7.40 5.86 -2.85
CA TYR A 88 -7.20 7.28 -2.61
C TYR A 88 -5.70 7.61 -2.52
N ALA A 89 -4.96 6.83 -1.74
CA ALA A 89 -3.51 7.02 -1.59
C ALA A 89 -2.79 6.94 -2.94
N ALA A 90 -3.14 5.97 -3.77
CA ALA A 90 -2.52 5.82 -5.09
C ALA A 90 -2.79 7.03 -5.98
N GLN A 91 -3.97 7.65 -5.88
CA GLN A 91 -4.27 8.88 -6.61
C GLN A 91 -3.36 10.03 -6.17
N VAL A 92 -3.21 10.23 -4.87
CA VAL A 92 -2.35 11.29 -4.31
C VAL A 92 -0.89 11.06 -4.71
N LEU A 93 -0.42 9.83 -4.61
CA LEU A 93 0.94 9.48 -4.99
C LEU A 93 1.17 9.67 -6.49
N GLY A 94 0.18 9.33 -7.30
CA GLY A 94 0.23 9.57 -8.75
C GLY A 94 0.36 11.05 -9.09
N GLU A 95 -0.39 11.89 -8.39
CA GLU A 95 -0.30 13.35 -8.55
C GLU A 95 1.07 13.89 -8.13
N ALA A 96 1.74 13.21 -7.22
CA ALA A 96 3.09 13.58 -6.78
C ALA A 96 4.19 13.07 -7.72
N GLY A 97 3.83 12.40 -8.80
CA GLY A 97 4.77 11.98 -9.84
C GLY A 97 5.19 10.51 -9.78
N TYR A 98 4.60 9.71 -8.91
CA TYR A 98 4.89 8.28 -8.81
C TYR A 98 4.02 7.48 -9.77
N ARG A 99 4.52 6.33 -10.21
CA ARG A 99 3.72 5.35 -10.96
C ARG A 99 2.97 4.49 -9.95
N ALA A 100 1.88 5.03 -9.43
CA ALA A 100 1.15 4.44 -8.31
C ALA A 100 -0.02 3.60 -8.80
N ARG A 101 -0.17 2.41 -8.23
CA ARG A 101 -1.24 1.47 -8.55
C ARG A 101 -1.83 0.94 -7.25
N ASN A 102 -3.07 0.48 -7.30
CA ASN A 102 -3.78 -0.04 -6.14
C ASN A 102 -3.89 -1.57 -6.21
N TYR A 103 -3.39 -2.26 -5.18
CA TYR A 103 -3.70 -3.67 -5.01
C TYR A 103 -5.10 -3.79 -4.39
N VAL A 104 -6.08 -4.05 -5.22
CA VAL A 104 -7.49 -3.98 -4.87
C VAL A 104 -7.88 -4.99 -3.79
N GLY A 105 -7.40 -6.23 -3.89
CA GLY A 105 -7.70 -7.26 -2.93
C GLY A 105 -7.24 -6.96 -1.52
N SER A 106 -6.11 -6.25 -1.43
CA SER A 106 -5.56 -5.72 -0.19
C SER A 106 -5.36 -6.80 0.88
N TRP A 107 -5.28 -6.43 2.16
CA TRP A 107 -5.05 -7.38 3.24
C TRP A 107 -6.16 -8.43 3.33
N HIS A 108 -7.38 -8.04 3.01
CA HIS A 108 -8.52 -8.98 3.01
C HIS A 108 -8.24 -10.21 2.13
N GLU A 109 -7.76 -9.99 0.92
CA GLU A 109 -7.42 -11.08 0.00
C GLU A 109 -6.11 -11.76 0.38
N TRP A 110 -5.07 -10.97 0.67
CA TRP A 110 -3.74 -11.49 0.96
C TRP A 110 -3.76 -12.43 2.18
N SER A 111 -4.41 -12.02 3.28
CA SER A 111 -4.44 -12.82 4.50
C SER A 111 -5.11 -14.17 4.27
N ARG A 112 -6.12 -14.21 3.42
CA ARG A 112 -6.80 -15.45 3.06
C ARG A 112 -5.94 -16.33 2.17
N ALA A 113 -5.26 -15.72 1.20
CA ALA A 113 -4.39 -16.46 0.27
C ALA A 113 -3.23 -17.15 0.99
N VAL A 114 -2.60 -16.48 1.96
CA VAL A 114 -1.45 -17.06 2.68
C VAL A 114 -1.86 -18.01 3.80
N SER A 115 -3.13 -18.03 4.17
CA SER A 115 -3.64 -18.93 5.22
C SER A 115 -4.18 -20.24 4.68
N GLU A 116 -4.22 -20.41 3.37
CA GLU A 116 -4.69 -21.63 2.73
C GLU A 116 -3.63 -22.75 2.74
#